data_7829fc90f98992b437aae3d6973bf15f
#
_entry.id   7829fc90f98992b437aae3d6973bf15f
#
_cell.length_a   1.000
_cell.length_b   1.000
_cell.length_c   1.000
_cell.angle_alpha   90.00
_cell.angle_beta   90.00
_cell.angle_gamma   90.00
#
_symmetry.space_group_name_H-M   'P 1'
#
loop_
_entity.id
_entity.type
_entity.pdbx_description
1 polymer ?
#
loop_
_entity_poly.entity_id
_entity_poly.type
_entity_poly.pdbx_seq_one_letter_code
_entity_poly.pdbx_strand_id
1 'polypeptide(L)'
;MSEQPTATEPTETLAAAPETEKKDPPPIPDPWKDPVELINPIDPRLFEQDIIWDHFARLRRDDPVHLNEMGWSGRYWSLTRFEDIMYVDKHHDLFSSAHGITLGTAIDSETDPDELPIEMFIAMDPPKHD
;
A
#
# COMPACT_ATOMS: atom_id res chain seq x y z
N MET A 1 -35.99 -52.80 21.88
CA MET A 1 -35.85 -51.78 22.95
C MET A 1 -34.36 -51.55 23.09
N SER A 2 -33.82 -50.60 22.36
CA SER A 2 -32.38 -50.25 22.40
C SER A 2 -32.30 -48.73 22.34
N GLU A 3 -31.98 -48.15 23.50
CA GLU A 3 -31.72 -46.73 23.65
C GLU A 3 -30.40 -46.34 23.07
N GLN A 4 -30.38 -45.36 22.20
CA GLN A 4 -29.15 -44.70 21.73
C GLN A 4 -28.84 -43.56 22.69
N PRO A 5 -27.57 -43.34 23.09
CA PRO A 5 -27.15 -42.18 23.80
C PRO A 5 -26.93 -41.00 22.85
N THR A 6 -27.58 -39.88 23.11
CA THR A 6 -27.39 -38.59 22.48
C THR A 6 -26.02 -38.04 22.89
N ALA A 7 -25.12 -37.89 21.94
CA ALA A 7 -23.86 -37.18 22.12
C ALA A 7 -24.11 -35.65 22.02
N THR A 8 -23.91 -34.97 23.14
CA THR A 8 -23.91 -33.51 23.22
C THR A 8 -22.55 -33.01 22.75
N GLU A 9 -22.50 -32.36 21.61
CA GLU A 9 -21.29 -31.67 21.15
C GLU A 9 -21.06 -30.43 22.03
N PRO A 10 -19.80 -30.18 22.48
CA PRO A 10 -19.45 -28.94 23.14
C PRO A 10 -19.37 -27.81 22.10
N THR A 11 -20.18 -26.79 22.28
CA THR A 11 -20.09 -25.53 21.55
C THR A 11 -18.77 -24.86 21.89
N GLU A 12 -17.81 -24.93 20.99
CA GLU A 12 -16.53 -24.23 21.09
C GLU A 12 -16.79 -22.73 20.92
N THR A 13 -16.68 -22.02 22.03
CA THR A 13 -16.78 -20.56 22.06
C THR A 13 -15.60 -19.99 21.30
N LEU A 14 -15.87 -19.44 20.11
CA LEU A 14 -14.89 -18.72 19.31
C LEU A 14 -14.38 -17.53 20.12
N ALA A 15 -13.15 -17.64 20.62
CA ALA A 15 -12.49 -16.57 21.35
C ALA A 15 -12.37 -15.35 20.44
N ALA A 16 -12.94 -14.22 20.87
CA ALA A 16 -12.82 -12.95 20.19
C ALA A 16 -11.34 -12.58 20.06
N ALA A 17 -10.91 -12.24 18.84
CA ALA A 17 -9.59 -11.71 18.59
C ALA A 17 -9.36 -10.45 19.45
N PRO A 18 -8.12 -10.25 19.98
CA PRO A 18 -7.85 -9.09 20.80
C PRO A 18 -8.11 -7.81 20.00
N GLU A 19 -8.97 -6.94 20.54
CA GLU A 19 -9.18 -5.59 20.02
C GLU A 19 -7.83 -4.86 20.10
N THR A 20 -7.18 -4.67 18.97
CA THR A 20 -6.01 -3.80 18.85
C THR A 20 -6.47 -2.39 19.20
N GLU A 21 -5.95 -1.82 20.28
CA GLU A 21 -6.15 -0.41 20.63
C GLU A 21 -5.90 0.44 19.39
N LYS A 22 -6.93 1.07 18.85
CA LYS A 22 -6.81 2.05 17.77
C LYS A 22 -6.08 3.28 18.33
N LYS A 23 -4.77 3.26 18.25
CA LYS A 23 -3.96 4.44 18.53
C LYS A 23 -4.30 5.49 17.47
N ASP A 24 -4.65 6.69 17.91
CA ASP A 24 -4.92 7.79 16.97
C ASP A 24 -3.74 7.97 16.01
N PRO A 25 -4.00 8.20 14.72
CA PRO A 25 -2.93 8.41 13.75
C PRO A 25 -2.12 9.65 14.14
N PRO A 26 -0.81 9.67 13.87
CA PRO A 26 0.03 10.83 14.15
C PRO A 26 -0.52 12.07 13.43
N PRO A 27 -0.24 13.29 13.93
CA PRO A 27 -0.66 14.51 13.26
C PRO A 27 -0.05 14.59 11.85
N ILE A 28 -0.78 15.20 10.92
CA ILE A 28 -0.27 15.48 9.58
C ILE A 28 0.85 16.53 9.71
N PRO A 29 2.05 16.29 9.14
CA PRO A 29 3.14 17.25 9.19
C PRO A 29 2.82 18.52 8.36
N ASP A 30 3.21 19.68 8.86
CA ASP A 30 3.17 20.93 8.09
C ASP A 30 4.30 20.88 7.03
N PRO A 31 3.98 20.95 5.73
CA PRO A 31 4.97 20.76 4.69
C PRO A 31 6.07 21.83 4.67
N TRP A 32 5.85 22.99 5.30
CA TRP A 32 6.79 24.10 5.28
C TRP A 32 7.56 24.30 6.58
N LYS A 33 7.14 23.65 7.68
CA LYS A 33 7.77 23.80 9.00
C LYS A 33 8.42 22.53 9.51
N ASP A 34 7.80 21.38 9.20
CA ASP A 34 8.28 20.11 9.71
C ASP A 34 9.35 19.49 8.80
N PRO A 35 10.15 18.54 9.32
CA PRO A 35 11.13 17.80 8.53
C PRO A 35 10.48 17.08 7.34
N VAL A 36 11.14 17.12 6.17
CA VAL A 36 10.64 16.55 4.92
C VAL A 36 10.45 15.02 5.02
N GLU A 37 11.25 14.38 5.86
CA GLU A 37 11.23 12.94 6.13
C GLU A 37 9.92 12.46 6.77
N LEU A 38 9.13 13.38 7.35
CA LEU A 38 7.84 13.07 7.95
C LEU A 38 6.69 13.08 6.94
N ILE A 39 6.92 13.54 5.73
CA ILE A 39 5.89 13.59 4.70
C ILE A 39 5.64 12.17 4.17
N ASN A 40 4.39 11.72 4.31
CA ASN A 40 3.93 10.45 3.76
C ASN A 40 2.87 10.72 2.67
N PRO A 41 3.24 10.71 1.37
CA PRO A 41 2.33 11.08 0.28
C PRO A 41 1.12 10.16 0.09
N ILE A 42 1.13 8.96 0.67
CA ILE A 42 0.00 8.03 0.60
C ILE A 42 -0.96 8.15 1.79
N ASP A 43 -0.74 9.10 2.70
CA ASP A 43 -1.68 9.36 3.78
C ASP A 43 -3.03 9.84 3.19
N PRO A 44 -4.12 9.08 3.35
CA PRO A 44 -5.40 9.42 2.75
C PRO A 44 -5.94 10.77 3.23
N ARG A 45 -5.58 11.20 4.44
CA ARG A 45 -6.01 12.47 5.01
C ARG A 45 -5.52 13.69 4.21
N LEU A 46 -4.38 13.55 3.50
CA LEU A 46 -3.87 14.62 2.62
C LEU A 46 -4.80 14.86 1.44
N PHE A 47 -5.40 13.81 0.92
CA PHE A 47 -6.36 13.88 -0.18
C PHE A 47 -7.76 14.29 0.32
N GLU A 48 -8.22 13.75 1.43
CA GLU A 48 -9.50 14.08 2.04
C GLU A 48 -9.62 15.57 2.38
N GLN A 49 -8.52 16.19 2.80
CA GLN A 49 -8.45 17.62 3.17
C GLN A 49 -7.98 18.52 2.03
N ASP A 50 -7.68 17.96 0.85
CA ASP A 50 -7.16 18.67 -0.33
C ASP A 50 -5.87 19.48 -0.06
N ILE A 51 -5.00 18.99 0.81
CA ILE A 51 -3.74 19.65 1.21
C ILE A 51 -2.49 18.97 0.63
N ILE A 52 -2.64 17.92 -0.16
CA ILE A 52 -1.55 17.15 -0.75
C ILE A 52 -0.61 17.99 -1.63
N TRP A 53 -1.12 19.04 -2.26
CA TRP A 53 -0.38 19.84 -3.23
C TRP A 53 0.85 20.54 -2.65
N ASP A 54 0.75 21.07 -1.43
CA ASP A 54 1.87 21.70 -0.73
C ASP A 54 2.93 20.67 -0.32
N HIS A 55 2.50 19.47 0.08
CA HIS A 55 3.41 18.36 0.37
C HIS A 55 4.18 17.94 -0.87
N PHE A 56 3.50 17.78 -2.01
CA PHE A 56 4.19 17.52 -3.28
C PHE A 56 5.11 18.67 -3.72
N ALA A 57 4.72 19.92 -3.50
CA ALA A 57 5.57 21.05 -3.81
C ALA A 57 6.85 21.03 -2.97
N ARG A 58 6.73 20.71 -1.68
CA ARG A 58 7.88 20.54 -0.79
C ARG A 58 8.78 19.40 -1.24
N LEU A 59 8.23 18.22 -1.52
CA LEU A 59 9.00 17.06 -1.99
C LEU A 59 9.74 17.38 -3.30
N ARG A 60 9.06 17.96 -4.30
CA ARG A 60 9.70 18.34 -5.57
C ARG A 60 10.90 19.26 -5.40
N ARG A 61 10.84 20.15 -4.40
CA ARG A 61 11.90 21.10 -4.13
C ARG A 61 13.07 20.48 -3.38
N ASP A 62 12.80 19.78 -2.30
CA ASP A 62 13.79 19.43 -1.28
C ASP A 62 14.20 17.94 -1.31
N ASP A 63 13.29 17.03 -1.70
CA ASP A 63 13.55 15.59 -1.74
C ASP A 63 12.69 14.92 -2.83
N PRO A 64 13.04 15.11 -4.12
CA PRO A 64 12.20 14.68 -5.24
C PRO A 64 12.11 13.16 -5.45
N VAL A 65 13.06 12.40 -4.89
CA VAL A 65 13.09 10.93 -4.85
C VAL A 65 13.04 10.52 -3.39
N HIS A 66 11.85 10.58 -2.82
CA HIS A 66 11.62 10.47 -1.40
C HIS A 66 11.40 9.03 -0.95
N LEU A 67 12.19 8.58 0.05
CA LEU A 67 12.03 7.25 0.65
C LEU A 67 11.03 7.30 1.81
N ASN A 68 9.98 6.51 1.71
CA ASN A 68 9.03 6.29 2.79
C ASN A 68 9.27 4.94 3.44
N GLU A 69 9.32 4.93 4.77
CA GLU A 69 9.46 3.71 5.58
C GLU A 69 8.30 3.55 6.57
N MET A 70 7.21 4.28 6.34
CA MET A 70 6.10 4.35 7.29
C MET A 70 4.80 3.82 6.70
N GLY A 71 4.01 3.20 7.59
CA GLY A 71 2.65 2.82 7.32
C GLY A 71 2.46 1.38 6.83
N TRP A 72 1.25 1.09 6.42
CA TRP A 72 0.77 -0.23 5.99
C TRP A 72 1.40 -0.70 4.65
N SER A 73 1.88 0.23 3.83
CA SER A 73 2.51 -0.07 2.53
C SER A 73 3.98 -0.50 2.63
N GLY A 74 4.55 -0.50 3.85
CA GLY A 74 5.96 -0.79 4.05
C GLY A 74 6.87 0.27 3.46
N ARG A 75 7.98 -0.16 2.87
CA ARG A 75 9.02 0.71 2.31
C ARG A 75 8.78 0.96 0.83
N TYR A 76 8.72 2.23 0.42
CA TYR A 76 8.53 2.61 -0.97
C TYR A 76 9.17 3.96 -1.31
N TRP A 77 9.41 4.20 -2.61
CA TRP A 77 9.93 5.46 -3.12
C TRP A 77 8.82 6.29 -3.77
N SER A 78 8.77 7.58 -3.44
CA SER A 78 7.88 8.55 -4.08
C SER A 78 8.66 9.43 -5.05
N LEU A 79 8.29 9.43 -6.32
CA LEU A 79 8.86 10.29 -7.34
C LEU A 79 7.94 11.48 -7.58
N THR A 80 8.47 12.69 -7.53
CA THR A 80 7.65 13.90 -7.61
C THR A 80 8.05 14.85 -8.75
N ARG A 81 9.18 14.64 -9.42
CA ARG A 81 9.59 15.37 -10.62
C ARG A 81 9.21 14.62 -11.88
N PHE A 82 8.77 15.35 -12.89
CA PHE A 82 8.35 14.76 -14.17
C PHE A 82 9.47 13.98 -14.85
N GLU A 83 10.68 14.53 -14.87
CA GLU A 83 11.84 13.86 -15.48
C GLU A 83 12.18 12.52 -14.80
N ASP A 84 12.08 12.43 -13.48
CA ASP A 84 12.34 11.19 -12.72
C ASP A 84 11.25 10.15 -13.00
N ILE A 85 9.98 10.58 -13.04
CA ILE A 85 8.86 9.70 -13.40
C ILE A 85 9.03 9.18 -14.81
N MET A 86 9.35 10.04 -15.78
CA MET A 86 9.56 9.65 -17.17
C MET A 86 10.78 8.75 -17.35
N TYR A 87 11.81 8.91 -16.51
CA TYR A 87 12.96 8.02 -16.51
C TYR A 87 12.57 6.62 -16.09
N VAL A 88 11.88 6.48 -14.95
CA VAL A 88 11.43 5.18 -14.44
C VAL A 88 10.47 4.51 -15.42
N ASP A 89 9.50 5.24 -15.94
CA ASP A 89 8.50 4.73 -16.88
C ASP A 89 9.12 4.16 -18.18
N LYS A 90 10.21 4.78 -18.67
CA LYS A 90 10.88 4.34 -19.90
C LYS A 90 11.88 3.19 -19.72
N HIS A 91 12.27 2.90 -18.50
CA HIS A 91 13.29 1.89 -18.21
C HIS A 91 12.68 0.65 -17.54
N HIS A 92 11.77 -0.02 -18.26
CA HIS A 92 11.12 -1.24 -17.79
C HIS A 92 12.10 -2.38 -17.47
N ASP A 93 13.29 -2.37 -18.06
CA ASP A 93 14.39 -3.30 -17.77
C ASP A 93 14.97 -3.14 -16.35
N LEU A 94 14.84 -1.94 -15.77
CA LEU A 94 15.25 -1.62 -14.41
C LEU A 94 14.07 -1.55 -13.42
N PHE A 95 12.92 -1.10 -13.92
CA PHE A 95 11.72 -0.82 -13.13
C PHE A 95 10.51 -1.53 -13.73
N SER A 96 10.34 -2.80 -13.36
CA SER A 96 9.26 -3.65 -13.87
C SER A 96 7.92 -3.30 -13.24
N SER A 97 6.86 -3.24 -14.06
CA SER A 97 5.46 -3.13 -13.62
C SER A 97 4.80 -4.49 -13.38
N ALA A 98 5.49 -5.60 -13.70
CA ALA A 98 4.92 -6.94 -13.66
C ALA A 98 4.46 -7.39 -12.26
N HIS A 99 4.96 -6.75 -11.19
CA HIS A 99 4.57 -7.04 -9.81
C HIS A 99 3.31 -6.31 -9.35
N GLY A 100 2.72 -5.47 -10.17
CA GLY A 100 1.48 -4.73 -9.89
C GLY A 100 1.63 -3.22 -10.00
N ILE A 101 0.49 -2.55 -9.99
CA ILE A 101 0.37 -1.08 -10.17
C ILE A 101 -0.07 -0.36 -8.90
N THR A 102 -0.25 -1.09 -7.81
CA THR A 102 -0.70 -0.54 -6.52
C THR A 102 0.26 -0.90 -5.41
N LEU A 103 0.47 0.04 -4.48
CA LEU A 103 1.28 -0.21 -3.28
C LEU A 103 0.56 -1.21 -2.36
N GLY A 104 1.32 -2.13 -1.78
CA GLY A 104 0.84 -3.04 -0.73
C GLY A 104 0.09 -4.28 -1.21
N THR A 105 -0.28 -4.39 -2.48
CA THR A 105 -1.03 -5.56 -2.99
C THR A 105 -0.16 -6.71 -3.47
N ALA A 106 1.12 -6.45 -3.76
CA ALA A 106 2.03 -7.45 -4.32
C ALA A 106 2.68 -8.36 -3.28
N ILE A 107 2.64 -8.01 -2.00
CA ILE A 107 3.42 -8.70 -0.96
C ILE A 107 2.55 -9.52 0.00
N ASP A 108 1.29 -9.13 0.21
CA ASP A 108 0.40 -9.72 1.22
C ASP A 108 -0.83 -10.45 0.68
N SER A 109 -1.02 -10.50 -0.62
CA SER A 109 -2.03 -11.39 -1.13
C SER A 109 -1.47 -12.82 -1.09
N GLU A 110 -1.81 -13.57 -0.05
CA GLU A 110 -2.07 -14.99 -0.22
C GLU A 110 -3.16 -15.06 -1.31
N THR A 111 -2.72 -14.99 -2.57
CA THR A 111 -3.60 -15.20 -3.71
C THR A 111 -4.22 -16.55 -3.50
N ASP A 112 -5.53 -16.59 -3.33
CA ASP A 112 -6.30 -17.81 -3.36
C ASP A 112 -5.82 -18.58 -4.62
N PRO A 113 -5.29 -19.82 -4.48
CA PRO A 113 -4.80 -20.57 -5.63
C PRO A 113 -5.87 -20.81 -6.70
N ASP A 114 -7.15 -20.57 -6.39
CA ASP A 114 -8.28 -20.62 -7.32
C ASP A 114 -8.64 -19.23 -7.92
N GLU A 115 -7.99 -18.15 -7.48
CA GLU A 115 -8.19 -16.82 -8.08
C GLU A 115 -7.32 -16.71 -9.33
N LEU A 116 -7.99 -16.63 -10.49
CA LEU A 116 -7.32 -16.39 -11.76
C LEU A 116 -6.59 -15.04 -11.72
N PRO A 117 -5.26 -14.99 -11.92
CA PRO A 117 -4.54 -13.74 -11.96
C PRO A 117 -5.12 -12.87 -13.08
N ILE A 118 -5.72 -11.74 -12.72
CA ILE A 118 -6.17 -10.77 -13.72
C ILE A 118 -4.91 -10.10 -14.25
N GLU A 119 -4.42 -10.59 -15.39
CA GLU A 119 -3.35 -9.92 -16.12
C GLU A 119 -3.88 -8.59 -16.67
N MET A 120 -3.50 -7.49 -16.00
CA MET A 120 -3.83 -6.15 -16.47
C MET A 120 -2.81 -5.69 -17.49
N PHE A 121 -3.26 -5.27 -18.68
CA PHE A 121 -2.42 -4.74 -19.75
C PHE A 121 -1.43 -3.67 -19.25
N ILE A 122 -1.88 -2.77 -18.38
CA ILE A 122 -1.07 -1.68 -17.82
C ILE A 122 0.08 -2.17 -16.91
N ALA A 123 0.00 -3.41 -16.42
CA ALA A 123 1.04 -4.03 -15.58
C ALA A 123 1.96 -4.97 -16.34
N MET A 124 1.84 -5.04 -17.66
CA MET A 124 2.67 -5.90 -18.49
C MET A 124 3.93 -5.17 -18.97
N ASP A 125 5.07 -5.79 -18.80
CA ASP A 125 6.31 -5.33 -19.43
C ASP A 125 6.43 -5.86 -20.88
N PRO A 126 7.18 -5.19 -21.78
CA PRO A 126 7.48 -5.72 -23.08
C PRO A 126 8.14 -7.13 -23.03
N PRO A 127 7.89 -8.02 -24.00
CA PRO A 127 7.09 -7.82 -25.23
C PRO A 127 5.59 -8.07 -25.06
N LYS A 128 5.08 -8.37 -23.87
CA LYS A 128 3.65 -8.66 -23.67
C LYS A 128 2.75 -7.43 -23.83
N HIS A 129 3.33 -6.25 -23.62
CA HIS A 129 2.62 -4.98 -23.71
C HIS A 129 2.58 -4.42 -25.15
N ASP A 130 3.44 -4.87 -26.07
CA ASP A 130 3.58 -4.40 -27.47
C ASP A 130 2.60 -5.08 -28.43
#